data_db29c6352cc037ab710cf9b7bcb785ca
#
_entry.id   db29c6352cc037ab710cf9b7bcb785ca
#
_cell.length_a   1.000
_cell.length_b   1.000
_cell.length_c   1.000
_cell.angle_alpha   90.00
_cell.angle_beta   90.00
_cell.angle_gamma   90.00
#
_symmetry.space_group_name_H-M   'P 1'
#
loop_
_entity.id
_entity.type
_entity.pdbx_description
1 polymer ?
#
loop_
_entity_poly.entity_id
_entity_poly.type
_entity_poly.pdbx_seq_one_letter_code
_entity_poly.pdbx_strand_id
1 'polypeptide(L)'
;MPTLVTILLLAACAAVGTEPLPGGPPHHVQGGFRNTNPEFRRPDGWTRTRFLLSRAWANTFDSRSFEAPRVANDGVALRSGAGPGNPGPTITWVGHSTLLVQLEGVTLLTDPQWSERASPLSWAGPRRLSPPGLAFEVLPPINLVLISHDHYDHLDLDTVKRLAAAHDPLFVVPLGLKSWLAGQGVTRVQELDWWGSLEHQGVRVVCVPAQHFSQRSLWDANTRLWASWAVIGASRRLYFGGDTGYFDGFRQAGERLGPFDLTALAIGAYRPAEIMRFTHTTPEEAVQAFEDLRGRILLGIHWGTFDLSEEPLGEPPERMLAEASRRGIPPERAWILKIGETRYW
;
A
#
# COMPACT_ATOMS: atom_id res chain seq x y z
N MET A 1 -14.47 19.63 43.33
CA MET A 1 -14.06 18.22 43.17
C MET A 1 -14.69 17.71 41.88
N PRO A 2 -13.91 17.50 40.80
CA PRO A 2 -14.44 16.84 39.62
C PRO A 2 -14.19 15.33 39.75
N THR A 3 -15.24 14.58 39.71
CA THR A 3 -15.29 13.12 39.70
C THR A 3 -14.62 12.59 38.43
N LEU A 4 -13.51 11.87 38.62
CA LEU A 4 -12.88 11.06 37.58
C LEU A 4 -13.85 9.93 37.18
N VAL A 5 -14.47 10.02 36.02
CA VAL A 5 -15.18 8.90 35.41
C VAL A 5 -14.13 7.97 34.81
N THR A 6 -13.80 6.93 35.56
CA THR A 6 -12.98 5.79 35.05
C THR A 6 -13.86 4.96 34.15
N ILE A 7 -13.79 5.18 32.82
CA ILE A 7 -14.40 4.30 31.84
C ILE A 7 -13.50 3.06 31.71
N LEU A 8 -13.80 2.02 32.47
CA LEU A 8 -13.31 0.65 32.21
C LEU A 8 -14.08 0.13 30.99
N LEU A 9 -13.51 0.31 29.80
CA LEU A 9 -13.94 -0.39 28.60
C LEU A 9 -13.33 -1.83 28.65
N LEU A 10 -14.07 -2.73 29.28
CA LEU A 10 -13.90 -4.17 29.07
C LEU A 10 -14.47 -4.49 27.69
N ALA A 11 -13.64 -4.32 26.67
CA ALA A 11 -13.94 -4.77 25.32
C ALA A 11 -13.60 -6.25 25.24
N ALA A 12 -14.61 -7.09 25.26
CA ALA A 12 -14.50 -8.43 24.70
C ALA A 12 -14.32 -8.27 23.19
N CYS A 13 -13.08 -8.05 22.73
CA CYS A 13 -12.72 -8.29 21.35
C CYS A 13 -13.09 -9.74 21.06
N ALA A 14 -13.97 -10.02 20.10
CA ALA A 14 -14.00 -11.30 19.45
C ALA A 14 -12.63 -11.42 18.76
N ALA A 15 -11.67 -12.03 19.45
CA ALA A 15 -10.33 -12.19 18.94
C ALA A 15 -10.45 -13.09 17.71
N VAL A 16 -9.95 -12.59 16.56
CA VAL A 16 -9.77 -13.42 15.37
C VAL A 16 -8.99 -14.67 15.79
N GLY A 17 -9.47 -15.84 15.40
CA GLY A 17 -8.86 -17.13 15.75
C GLY A 17 -7.39 -17.19 15.33
N THR A 18 -6.63 -18.04 15.98
CA THR A 18 -5.20 -18.24 15.65
C THR A 18 -4.97 -19.47 14.79
N GLU A 19 -5.91 -20.43 14.82
CA GLU A 19 -5.80 -21.70 14.10
C GLU A 19 -6.48 -21.62 12.73
N PRO A 20 -5.88 -22.22 11.68
CA PRO A 20 -6.49 -22.30 10.36
C PRO A 20 -7.84 -23.02 10.41
N LEU A 21 -8.76 -22.61 9.55
CA LEU A 21 -10.02 -23.31 9.37
C LEU A 21 -9.76 -24.71 8.79
N PRO A 22 -10.40 -25.78 9.32
CA PRO A 22 -10.25 -27.14 8.80
C PRO A 22 -10.58 -27.21 7.30
N GLY A 23 -9.63 -27.71 6.50
CA GLY A 23 -9.79 -27.84 5.05
C GLY A 23 -9.74 -26.54 4.24
N GLY A 24 -9.54 -25.39 4.88
CA GLY A 24 -9.40 -24.09 4.26
C GLY A 24 -7.94 -23.69 3.98
N PRO A 25 -7.74 -22.55 3.29
CA PRO A 25 -6.41 -21.96 3.13
C PRO A 25 -5.77 -21.65 4.48
N PRO A 26 -4.43 -21.77 4.64
CA PRO A 26 -3.74 -21.63 5.92
C PRO A 26 -3.84 -20.24 6.55
N HIS A 27 -4.19 -19.24 5.79
CA HIS A 27 -4.38 -17.86 6.26
C HIS A 27 -5.81 -17.55 6.70
N HIS A 28 -6.78 -18.43 6.44
CA HIS A 28 -8.15 -18.30 6.93
C HIS A 28 -8.28 -18.84 8.35
N VAL A 29 -8.82 -18.03 9.24
CA VAL A 29 -9.10 -18.40 10.64
C VAL A 29 -10.53 -18.00 11.01
N GLN A 30 -11.01 -18.46 12.17
CA GLN A 30 -12.34 -18.07 12.63
C GLN A 30 -12.41 -16.54 12.80
N GLY A 31 -13.33 -15.91 12.08
CA GLY A 31 -13.60 -14.47 12.16
C GLY A 31 -12.62 -13.58 11.39
N GLY A 32 -11.68 -14.12 10.61
CA GLY A 32 -10.75 -13.31 9.84
C GLY A 32 -9.55 -14.04 9.26
N PHE A 33 -8.39 -13.37 9.27
CA PHE A 33 -7.19 -13.80 8.58
C PHE A 33 -5.95 -13.73 9.46
N ARG A 34 -4.90 -14.48 9.08
CA ARG A 34 -3.60 -14.49 9.74
C ARG A 34 -2.45 -14.51 8.74
N ASN A 35 -1.26 -14.11 9.16
CA ASN A 35 -0.03 -14.33 8.41
C ASN A 35 0.35 -15.83 8.44
N THR A 36 0.91 -16.31 7.36
CA THR A 36 1.33 -17.72 7.20
C THR A 36 2.80 -17.96 7.57
N ASN A 37 3.60 -16.89 7.69
CA ASN A 37 4.98 -17.01 8.14
C ASN A 37 5.03 -17.47 9.62
N PRO A 38 5.64 -18.62 9.94
CA PRO A 38 5.71 -19.13 11.31
C PRO A 38 6.57 -18.25 12.25
N GLU A 39 7.44 -17.43 11.68
CA GLU A 39 8.26 -16.48 12.44
C GLU A 39 7.54 -15.16 12.74
N PHE A 40 6.39 -14.92 12.12
CA PHE A 40 5.63 -13.69 12.36
C PHE A 40 5.29 -13.53 13.85
N ARG A 41 5.66 -12.38 14.40
CA ARG A 41 5.34 -12.00 15.78
C ARG A 41 4.76 -10.60 15.81
N ARG A 42 3.70 -10.43 16.56
CA ARG A 42 3.20 -9.08 16.89
C ARG A 42 3.96 -8.54 18.09
N PRO A 43 4.25 -7.24 18.12
CA PRO A 43 4.72 -6.59 19.33
C PRO A 43 3.74 -6.85 20.48
N ASP A 44 4.25 -6.94 21.70
CA ASP A 44 3.40 -7.01 22.87
C ASP A 44 2.53 -5.77 23.02
N GLY A 45 1.42 -5.89 23.76
CA GLY A 45 0.42 -4.82 23.87
C GLY A 45 0.97 -3.52 24.46
N TRP A 46 1.94 -3.60 25.38
CA TRP A 46 2.56 -2.42 26.00
C TRP A 46 3.46 -1.67 25.02
N THR A 47 4.36 -2.38 24.34
CA THR A 47 5.26 -1.82 23.31
C THR A 47 4.45 -1.14 22.21
N ARG A 48 3.39 -1.81 21.73
CA ARG A 48 2.49 -1.24 20.73
C ARG A 48 1.77 0.02 21.24
N THR A 49 1.22 -0.01 22.45
CA THR A 49 0.50 1.14 23.02
C THR A 49 1.43 2.32 23.20
N ARG A 50 2.64 2.11 23.73
CA ARG A 50 3.64 3.16 23.89
C ARG A 50 4.00 3.81 22.56
N PHE A 51 4.22 3.00 21.52
CA PHE A 51 4.48 3.51 20.18
C PHE A 51 3.32 4.33 19.63
N LEU A 52 2.10 3.85 19.71
CA LEU A 52 0.93 4.58 19.23
C LEU A 52 0.74 5.91 19.95
N LEU A 53 0.97 5.95 21.26
CA LEU A 53 0.91 7.20 22.04
C LEU A 53 2.03 8.15 21.65
N SER A 54 3.27 7.65 21.44
CA SER A 54 4.39 8.50 20.99
C SER A 54 4.12 9.09 19.62
N ARG A 55 3.56 8.30 18.68
CA ARG A 55 3.21 8.80 17.34
C ARG A 55 2.04 9.78 17.37
N ALA A 56 1.02 9.51 18.20
CA ALA A 56 -0.09 10.45 18.39
C ALA A 56 0.40 11.79 18.95
N TRP A 57 1.31 11.75 19.91
CA TRP A 57 1.96 12.96 20.44
C TRP A 57 2.78 13.70 19.38
N ALA A 58 3.68 13.00 18.67
CA ALA A 58 4.51 13.56 17.62
C ALA A 58 3.68 14.21 16.51
N ASN A 59 2.65 13.53 16.03
CA ASN A 59 1.77 14.04 14.97
C ASN A 59 0.89 15.24 15.41
N THR A 60 0.78 15.47 16.72
CA THR A 60 -0.05 16.56 17.26
C THR A 60 0.79 17.77 17.68
N PHE A 61 1.91 17.55 18.34
CA PHE A 61 2.66 18.59 19.03
C PHE A 61 4.09 18.75 18.55
N ASP A 62 4.67 17.76 17.88
CA ASP A 62 6.07 17.73 17.43
C ASP A 62 6.16 17.18 16.00
N SER A 63 5.30 17.67 15.10
CA SER A 63 5.27 17.23 13.72
C SER A 63 6.57 17.61 13.00
N ARG A 64 7.29 16.60 12.52
CA ARG A 64 8.48 16.79 11.69
C ARG A 64 8.08 17.46 10.37
N SER A 65 8.87 18.42 9.93
CA SER A 65 8.71 19.02 8.60
C SER A 65 9.61 18.30 7.62
N PHE A 66 9.05 17.92 6.50
CA PHE A 66 9.78 17.32 5.38
C PHE A 66 9.04 17.63 4.08
N GLU A 67 9.76 18.01 3.07
CA GLU A 67 9.21 18.18 1.74
C GLU A 67 9.93 17.22 0.79
N ALA A 68 9.21 16.17 0.36
CA ALA A 68 9.72 15.24 -0.63
C ALA A 68 9.94 15.97 -1.97
N PRO A 69 10.98 15.61 -2.76
CA PRO A 69 11.19 16.17 -4.08
C PRO A 69 9.93 16.06 -4.94
N ARG A 70 9.55 17.15 -5.63
CA ARG A 70 8.32 17.24 -6.41
C ARG A 70 8.57 17.80 -7.80
N VAL A 71 7.68 17.47 -8.73
CA VAL A 71 7.56 18.10 -10.05
C VAL A 71 6.11 18.48 -10.29
N ALA A 72 5.90 19.57 -10.99
CA ALA A 72 4.56 19.95 -11.43
C ALA A 72 4.06 18.95 -12.48
N ASN A 73 2.82 18.48 -12.31
CA ASN A 73 2.15 17.59 -13.25
C ASN A 73 0.69 18.02 -13.37
N ASP A 74 0.33 18.54 -14.54
CA ASP A 74 -1.02 19.02 -14.85
C ASP A 74 -1.93 17.93 -15.44
N GLY A 75 -1.43 16.71 -15.55
CA GLY A 75 -2.16 15.55 -16.08
C GLY A 75 -2.40 15.59 -17.60
N VAL A 76 -1.98 16.63 -18.31
CA VAL A 76 -2.25 16.76 -19.76
C VAL A 76 -1.67 15.58 -20.53
N ALA A 77 -0.39 15.24 -20.28
CA ALA A 77 0.27 14.12 -20.95
C ALA A 77 -0.38 12.76 -20.66
N LEU A 78 -1.04 12.63 -19.49
CA LEU A 78 -1.69 11.39 -19.07
C LEU A 78 -3.06 11.16 -19.71
N ARG A 79 -3.70 12.22 -20.24
CA ARG A 79 -5.01 12.14 -20.90
C ARG A 79 -4.94 11.51 -22.29
N SER A 80 -3.78 11.55 -22.94
CA SER A 80 -3.56 10.90 -24.24
C SER A 80 -3.60 9.37 -24.15
N GLY A 81 -3.61 8.83 -22.94
CA GLY A 81 -3.75 7.41 -22.66
C GLY A 81 -2.57 6.56 -23.14
N ALA A 82 -2.58 5.29 -22.80
CA ALA A 82 -1.72 4.26 -23.37
C ALA A 82 -2.33 3.77 -24.72
N GLY A 83 -2.63 4.70 -25.64
CA GLY A 83 -3.23 4.41 -26.96
C GLY A 83 -2.19 4.21 -28.06
N PRO A 84 -2.64 3.87 -29.30
CA PRO A 84 -1.75 3.76 -30.44
C PRO A 84 -0.94 5.06 -30.64
N GLY A 85 0.39 4.95 -30.63
CA GLY A 85 1.31 6.09 -30.70
C GLY A 85 1.96 6.50 -29.38
N ASN A 86 1.57 5.91 -28.25
CA ASN A 86 2.25 6.10 -26.97
C ASN A 86 3.49 5.17 -26.89
N PRO A 87 4.66 5.67 -26.46
CA PRO A 87 5.91 4.92 -26.47
C PRO A 87 5.96 3.73 -25.46
N GLY A 88 4.93 3.50 -24.64
CA GLY A 88 4.88 2.38 -23.69
C GLY A 88 4.07 2.68 -22.44
N PRO A 89 4.04 1.74 -21.47
CA PRO A 89 3.37 1.94 -20.21
C PRO A 89 4.03 3.05 -19.40
N THR A 90 3.21 3.79 -18.65
CA THR A 90 3.66 4.87 -17.77
C THR A 90 3.33 4.60 -16.33
N ILE A 91 4.15 5.15 -15.44
CA ILE A 91 3.89 5.20 -14.02
C ILE A 91 4.12 6.62 -13.50
N THR A 92 3.17 7.13 -12.74
CA THR A 92 3.25 8.43 -12.06
C THR A 92 3.15 8.20 -10.56
N TRP A 93 4.12 8.70 -9.80
CA TRP A 93 4.03 8.65 -8.34
C TRP A 93 3.22 9.85 -7.82
N VAL A 94 2.02 9.58 -7.33
CA VAL A 94 1.13 10.61 -6.76
C VAL A 94 1.55 10.95 -5.32
N GLY A 95 2.17 10.01 -4.64
CA GLY A 95 2.65 10.11 -3.26
C GLY A 95 2.27 8.89 -2.44
N HIS A 96 3.03 8.60 -1.37
CA HIS A 96 2.86 7.43 -0.53
C HIS A 96 2.86 6.12 -1.35
N SER A 97 1.78 5.34 -1.27
CA SER A 97 1.57 4.13 -2.08
C SER A 97 0.62 4.35 -3.26
N THR A 98 0.26 5.62 -3.54
CA THR A 98 -0.61 5.96 -4.67
C THR A 98 0.20 6.11 -5.94
N LEU A 99 -0.01 5.19 -6.88
CA LEU A 99 0.55 5.20 -8.22
C LEU A 99 -0.57 5.31 -9.24
N LEU A 100 -0.40 6.17 -10.23
CA LEU A 100 -1.20 6.14 -11.45
C LEU A 100 -0.41 5.40 -12.51
N VAL A 101 -0.93 4.27 -12.98
CA VAL A 101 -0.29 3.43 -13.98
C VAL A 101 -1.17 3.35 -15.22
N GLN A 102 -0.55 3.53 -16.38
CA GLN A 102 -1.20 3.29 -17.66
C GLN A 102 -0.51 2.11 -18.36
N LEU A 103 -1.27 1.06 -18.61
CA LEU A 103 -0.77 -0.19 -19.17
C LEU A 103 -1.79 -0.76 -20.15
N GLU A 104 -1.41 -0.88 -21.42
CA GLU A 104 -2.21 -1.56 -22.46
C GLU A 104 -3.67 -1.08 -22.56
N GLY A 105 -3.87 0.24 -22.45
CA GLY A 105 -5.20 0.84 -22.53
C GLY A 105 -5.96 0.91 -21.18
N VAL A 106 -5.43 0.30 -20.13
CA VAL A 106 -5.98 0.39 -18.79
C VAL A 106 -5.26 1.48 -18.00
N THR A 107 -6.02 2.38 -17.40
CA THR A 107 -5.52 3.34 -16.42
C THR A 107 -5.94 2.88 -15.03
N LEU A 108 -4.98 2.59 -14.16
CA LEU A 108 -5.23 2.11 -12.81
C LEU A 108 -4.59 3.00 -11.74
N LEU A 109 -5.20 3.00 -10.56
CA LEU A 109 -4.65 3.58 -9.34
C LEU A 109 -4.39 2.48 -8.31
N THR A 110 -3.29 2.61 -7.57
CA THR A 110 -3.02 1.81 -6.37
C THR A 110 -3.26 2.67 -5.13
N ASP A 111 -3.84 2.10 -4.09
CA ASP A 111 -4.04 2.69 -2.75
C ASP A 111 -4.31 4.21 -2.81
N PRO A 112 -5.43 4.63 -3.41
CA PRO A 112 -5.68 6.04 -3.73
C PRO A 112 -5.89 6.86 -2.47
N GLN A 113 -4.99 7.83 -2.22
CA GLN A 113 -4.98 8.65 -1.02
C GLN A 113 -4.73 10.13 -1.39
N TRP A 114 -5.79 10.96 -1.32
CA TRP A 114 -5.76 12.42 -1.55
C TRP A 114 -6.08 13.24 -0.32
N SER A 115 -6.65 12.63 0.73
CA SER A 115 -6.99 13.32 1.97
C SER A 115 -5.75 13.90 2.67
N GLU A 116 -5.97 14.97 3.43
CA GLU A 116 -4.90 15.66 4.17
C GLU A 116 -4.34 14.81 5.32
N ARG A 117 -5.11 13.84 5.80
CA ARG A 117 -4.71 12.97 6.92
C ARG A 117 -4.97 11.50 6.64
N ALA A 118 -4.05 10.66 7.05
CA ALA A 118 -4.24 9.22 7.15
C ALA A 118 -4.91 8.87 8.48
N SER A 119 -6.21 9.18 8.59
CA SER A 119 -6.94 9.11 9.87
C SER A 119 -8.45 9.04 9.64
N PRO A 120 -9.22 8.44 10.58
CA PRO A 120 -10.69 8.57 10.59
C PRO A 120 -11.17 9.97 10.97
N LEU A 121 -10.27 10.82 11.51
CA LEU A 121 -10.58 12.16 12.01
C LEU A 121 -9.91 13.21 11.12
N SER A 122 -10.68 14.17 10.61
CA SER A 122 -10.15 15.25 9.76
C SER A 122 -9.20 16.21 10.48
N TRP A 123 -9.22 16.23 11.80
CA TRP A 123 -8.45 17.15 12.64
C TRP A 123 -7.29 16.49 13.41
N ALA A 124 -7.20 15.17 13.47
CA ALA A 124 -6.19 14.43 14.22
C ALA A 124 -5.58 13.28 13.39
N GLY A 125 -4.41 12.82 13.80
CA GLY A 125 -3.67 11.74 13.13
C GLY A 125 -2.65 12.25 12.10
N PRO A 126 -1.91 11.35 11.45
CA PRO A 126 -0.81 11.71 10.55
C PRO A 126 -1.25 12.65 9.44
N ARG A 127 -0.65 13.84 9.41
CA ARG A 127 -0.91 14.83 8.37
C ARG A 127 0.02 14.59 7.19
N ARG A 128 -0.49 14.85 6.00
CA ARG A 128 0.28 14.82 4.77
C ARG A 128 1.38 15.90 4.81
N LEU A 129 2.61 15.49 4.58
CA LEU A 129 3.80 16.37 4.54
C LEU A 129 3.97 17.00 3.16
N SER A 130 3.61 16.28 2.11
CA SER A 130 3.71 16.72 0.72
C SER A 130 2.35 16.56 0.04
N PRO A 131 1.84 17.59 -0.67
CA PRO A 131 0.58 17.46 -1.41
C PRO A 131 0.66 16.39 -2.50
N PRO A 132 -0.48 15.83 -2.94
CA PRO A 132 -0.52 14.88 -4.04
C PRO A 132 0.16 15.41 -5.30
N GLY A 133 0.90 14.56 -6.00
CA GLY A 133 1.62 14.91 -7.23
C GLY A 133 0.73 15.21 -8.43
N LEU A 134 -0.53 14.77 -8.36
CA LEU A 134 -1.60 15.12 -9.30
C LEU A 134 -2.80 15.61 -8.50
N ALA A 135 -3.39 16.72 -8.92
CA ALA A 135 -4.70 17.11 -8.40
C ALA A 135 -5.74 16.08 -8.84
N PHE A 136 -6.73 15.82 -7.99
CA PHE A 136 -7.77 14.83 -8.29
C PHE A 136 -8.53 15.17 -9.59
N GLU A 137 -8.75 16.44 -9.82
CA GLU A 137 -9.54 17.00 -10.94
C GLU A 137 -8.84 16.85 -12.30
N VAL A 138 -7.53 16.61 -12.31
CA VAL A 138 -6.77 16.42 -13.56
C VAL A 138 -6.51 14.95 -13.89
N LEU A 139 -7.02 14.02 -13.08
CA LEU A 139 -6.89 12.59 -13.34
C LEU A 139 -7.50 12.24 -14.71
N PRO A 140 -6.84 11.36 -15.49
CA PRO A 140 -7.47 10.75 -16.66
C PRO A 140 -8.62 9.83 -16.23
N PRO A 141 -9.46 9.33 -17.15
CA PRO A 141 -10.43 8.30 -16.83
C PRO A 141 -9.76 7.08 -16.17
N ILE A 142 -10.23 6.71 -14.98
CA ILE A 142 -9.70 5.58 -14.21
C ILE A 142 -10.58 4.36 -14.48
N ASN A 143 -9.97 3.25 -14.91
CA ASN A 143 -10.66 1.99 -15.22
C ASN A 143 -10.63 1.03 -14.03
N LEU A 144 -9.54 1.06 -13.24
CA LEU A 144 -9.25 0.08 -12.21
C LEU A 144 -8.64 0.75 -10.97
N VAL A 145 -9.03 0.30 -9.79
CA VAL A 145 -8.43 0.72 -8.53
C VAL A 145 -8.05 -0.53 -7.74
N LEU A 146 -6.79 -0.64 -7.35
CA LEU A 146 -6.28 -1.71 -6.50
C LEU A 146 -6.07 -1.17 -5.08
N ILE A 147 -6.65 -1.84 -4.09
CA ILE A 147 -6.46 -1.52 -2.68
C ILE A 147 -5.74 -2.69 -2.02
N SER A 148 -4.59 -2.43 -1.40
CA SER A 148 -3.79 -3.48 -0.78
C SER A 148 -4.36 -3.96 0.56
N HIS A 149 -4.83 -3.04 1.38
CA HIS A 149 -5.42 -3.31 2.69
C HIS A 149 -6.20 -2.10 3.22
N ASP A 150 -6.74 -2.20 4.41
CA ASP A 150 -7.71 -1.23 4.93
C ASP A 150 -7.16 -0.13 5.83
N HIS A 151 -5.84 0.02 6.01
CA HIS A 151 -5.28 1.13 6.79
C HIS A 151 -5.62 2.49 6.17
N TYR A 152 -5.64 3.55 6.98
CA TYR A 152 -6.12 4.87 6.56
C TYR A 152 -5.22 5.58 5.55
N ASP A 153 -3.96 5.22 5.46
CA ASP A 153 -2.98 5.73 4.50
C ASP A 153 -3.02 4.98 3.14
N HIS A 154 -3.80 3.88 3.04
CA HIS A 154 -4.01 3.08 1.82
C HIS A 154 -5.45 3.10 1.34
N LEU A 155 -6.41 2.99 2.25
CA LEU A 155 -7.84 3.09 1.96
C LEU A 155 -8.40 4.41 2.49
N ASP A 156 -8.25 5.47 1.71
CA ASP A 156 -8.88 6.77 1.93
C ASP A 156 -10.33 6.74 1.42
N LEU A 157 -11.27 6.63 2.35
CA LEU A 157 -12.68 6.46 2.00
C LEU A 157 -13.25 7.64 1.21
N ASP A 158 -12.83 8.87 1.52
CA ASP A 158 -13.32 10.06 0.83
C ASP A 158 -12.82 10.06 -0.62
N THR A 159 -11.55 9.72 -0.84
CA THR A 159 -10.99 9.55 -2.19
C THR A 159 -11.68 8.42 -2.94
N VAL A 160 -11.90 7.26 -2.32
CA VAL A 160 -12.58 6.11 -2.93
C VAL A 160 -14.01 6.47 -3.36
N LYS A 161 -14.77 7.18 -2.52
CA LYS A 161 -16.13 7.67 -2.87
C LYS A 161 -16.10 8.67 -4.02
N ARG A 162 -15.13 9.59 -4.03
CA ARG A 162 -14.95 10.55 -5.14
C ARG A 162 -14.61 9.83 -6.45
N LEU A 163 -13.73 8.83 -6.42
CA LEU A 163 -13.40 8.01 -7.58
C LEU A 163 -14.61 7.24 -8.10
N ALA A 164 -15.38 6.61 -7.21
CA ALA A 164 -16.62 5.91 -7.59
C ALA A 164 -17.61 6.85 -8.28
N ALA A 165 -17.79 8.06 -7.77
CA ALA A 165 -18.71 9.04 -8.33
C ALA A 165 -18.23 9.66 -9.65
N ALA A 166 -16.92 9.90 -9.81
CA ALA A 166 -16.38 10.63 -10.95
C ALA A 166 -15.97 9.72 -12.13
N HIS A 167 -15.52 8.49 -11.85
CA HIS A 167 -14.91 7.60 -12.85
C HIS A 167 -15.59 6.23 -12.93
N ASP A 168 -16.36 5.82 -11.91
CA ASP A 168 -16.96 4.49 -11.79
C ASP A 168 -15.97 3.34 -12.12
N PRO A 169 -14.75 3.32 -11.52
CA PRO A 169 -13.78 2.27 -11.81
C PRO A 169 -14.20 0.93 -11.19
N LEU A 170 -13.62 -0.16 -11.68
CA LEU A 170 -13.67 -1.42 -10.95
C LEU A 170 -12.69 -1.35 -9.76
N PHE A 171 -13.18 -1.47 -8.53
CA PHE A 171 -12.35 -1.63 -7.35
C PHE A 171 -12.02 -3.11 -7.15
N VAL A 172 -10.74 -3.46 -7.08
CA VAL A 172 -10.26 -4.81 -6.76
C VAL A 172 -9.57 -4.77 -5.40
N VAL A 173 -10.06 -5.57 -4.49
CA VAL A 173 -9.71 -5.51 -3.07
C VAL A 173 -9.48 -6.91 -2.49
N PRO A 174 -8.78 -7.06 -1.36
CA PRO A 174 -8.69 -8.32 -0.64
C PRO A 174 -10.04 -8.71 0.02
N LEU A 175 -10.19 -9.99 0.35
CA LEU A 175 -11.39 -10.54 0.99
C LEU A 175 -11.85 -9.74 2.22
N GLY A 176 -13.15 -9.59 2.35
CA GLY A 176 -13.82 -8.90 3.46
C GLY A 176 -13.98 -7.38 3.24
N LEU A 177 -13.33 -6.79 2.22
CA LEU A 177 -13.46 -5.37 1.92
C LEU A 177 -14.68 -5.05 1.03
N LYS A 178 -15.15 -5.97 0.19
CA LYS A 178 -16.30 -5.75 -0.69
C LYS A 178 -17.56 -5.36 0.06
N SER A 179 -17.91 -6.12 1.08
CA SER A 179 -19.11 -5.84 1.90
C SER A 179 -18.98 -4.53 2.67
N TRP A 180 -17.77 -4.22 3.17
CA TRP A 180 -17.51 -2.97 3.87
C TRP A 180 -17.64 -1.76 2.94
N LEU A 181 -17.06 -1.81 1.74
CA LEU A 181 -17.16 -0.75 0.71
C LEU A 181 -18.60 -0.58 0.22
N ALA A 182 -19.34 -1.68 0.02
CA ALA A 182 -20.76 -1.63 -0.34
C ALA A 182 -21.60 -0.89 0.72
N GLY A 183 -21.31 -1.13 2.00
CA GLY A 183 -21.89 -0.37 3.12
C GLY A 183 -21.53 1.13 3.12
N GLN A 184 -20.50 1.53 2.41
CA GLN A 184 -20.10 2.92 2.22
C GLN A 184 -20.63 3.54 0.90
N GLY A 185 -21.42 2.78 0.12
CA GLY A 185 -22.00 3.22 -1.15
C GLY A 185 -21.11 2.95 -2.39
N VAL A 186 -19.99 2.22 -2.23
CA VAL A 186 -19.11 1.82 -3.33
C VAL A 186 -19.42 0.37 -3.69
N THR A 187 -20.08 0.15 -4.83
CA THR A 187 -20.68 -1.15 -5.17
C THR A 187 -19.97 -1.90 -6.31
N ARG A 188 -19.23 -1.18 -7.18
CA ARG A 188 -18.47 -1.79 -8.27
C ARG A 188 -17.16 -2.38 -7.78
N VAL A 189 -17.26 -3.42 -6.93
CA VAL A 189 -16.15 -4.02 -6.19
C VAL A 189 -16.06 -5.51 -6.48
N GLN A 190 -14.85 -5.99 -6.76
CA GLN A 190 -14.48 -7.41 -6.77
C GLN A 190 -13.47 -7.68 -5.66
N GLU A 191 -13.69 -8.71 -4.88
CA GLU A 191 -12.72 -9.14 -3.87
C GLU A 191 -12.07 -10.45 -4.26
N LEU A 192 -10.78 -10.57 -3.94
CA LEU A 192 -9.97 -11.73 -4.25
C LEU A 192 -9.30 -12.25 -2.99
N ASP A 193 -9.17 -13.57 -2.93
CA ASP A 193 -8.29 -14.25 -1.98
C ASP A 193 -6.86 -14.31 -2.53
N TRP A 194 -5.88 -14.62 -1.68
CA TRP A 194 -4.50 -14.84 -2.11
C TRP A 194 -4.43 -15.89 -3.24
N TRP A 195 -3.67 -15.55 -4.29
CA TRP A 195 -3.53 -16.28 -5.54
C TRP A 195 -4.78 -16.31 -6.43
N GLY A 196 -5.89 -15.72 -5.97
CA GLY A 196 -7.04 -15.46 -6.83
C GLY A 196 -6.71 -14.40 -7.88
N SER A 197 -7.38 -14.46 -9.01
CA SER A 197 -7.19 -13.50 -10.12
C SER A 197 -8.46 -13.20 -10.87
N LEU A 198 -8.47 -12.06 -11.54
CA LEU A 198 -9.53 -11.68 -12.50
C LEU A 198 -8.90 -11.05 -13.74
N GLU A 199 -9.62 -11.09 -14.83
CA GLU A 199 -9.30 -10.37 -16.07
C GLU A 199 -10.13 -9.09 -16.15
N HIS A 200 -9.50 -7.98 -16.51
CA HIS A 200 -10.18 -6.71 -16.72
C HIS A 200 -9.54 -5.95 -17.88
N GLN A 201 -10.31 -5.71 -18.96
CA GLN A 201 -9.88 -4.94 -20.13
C GLN A 201 -8.51 -5.36 -20.71
N GLY A 202 -8.24 -6.67 -20.73
CA GLY A 202 -6.99 -7.21 -21.31
C GLY A 202 -5.81 -7.32 -20.32
N VAL A 203 -5.96 -6.88 -19.07
CA VAL A 203 -4.97 -7.12 -18.01
C VAL A 203 -5.49 -8.13 -17.01
N ARG A 204 -4.62 -9.03 -16.56
CA ARG A 204 -4.89 -9.95 -15.46
C ARG A 204 -4.38 -9.38 -14.15
N VAL A 205 -5.27 -9.28 -13.16
CA VAL A 205 -4.94 -8.84 -11.80
C VAL A 205 -4.92 -10.08 -10.90
N VAL A 206 -3.82 -10.26 -10.17
CA VAL A 206 -3.64 -11.38 -9.23
C VAL A 206 -3.43 -10.82 -7.82
N CYS A 207 -4.21 -11.35 -6.87
CA CYS A 207 -4.03 -11.07 -5.44
C CYS A 207 -2.84 -11.92 -4.94
N VAL A 208 -1.79 -11.26 -4.47
CA VAL A 208 -0.55 -11.91 -4.03
C VAL A 208 -0.45 -11.84 -2.50
N PRO A 209 -0.02 -12.92 -1.81
CA PRO A 209 0.19 -12.87 -0.37
C PRO A 209 1.12 -11.73 0.05
N ALA A 210 0.78 -11.08 1.16
CA ALA A 210 1.61 -10.10 1.85
C ALA A 210 1.71 -10.47 3.34
N GLN A 211 2.73 -9.97 4.02
CA GLN A 211 2.91 -10.15 5.46
C GLN A 211 2.61 -8.83 6.18
N HIS A 212 1.36 -8.65 6.56
CA HIS A 212 0.89 -7.40 7.18
C HIS A 212 -0.29 -7.67 8.14
N PHE A 213 -1.19 -6.72 8.27
CA PHE A 213 -2.42 -6.83 9.05
C PHE A 213 -3.46 -5.83 8.55
N SER A 214 -4.69 -5.98 8.98
CA SER A 214 -5.77 -5.03 8.72
C SER A 214 -6.35 -4.51 10.03
N GLN A 215 -6.73 -3.25 10.08
CA GLN A 215 -7.45 -2.64 11.19
C GLN A 215 -7.90 -1.21 10.87
N ARG A 216 -9.21 -0.92 11.01
CA ARG A 216 -9.76 0.45 10.93
C ARG A 216 -10.44 0.89 12.22
N SER A 217 -10.77 -0.04 13.11
CA SER A 217 -11.40 0.23 14.40
C SER A 217 -10.73 -0.58 15.50
N LEU A 218 -11.17 -0.38 16.75
CA LEU A 218 -10.66 -1.15 17.89
C LEU A 218 -11.11 -2.63 17.84
N TRP A 219 -12.13 -2.96 17.01
CA TRP A 219 -12.81 -4.25 17.04
C TRP A 219 -12.64 -5.11 15.80
N ASP A 220 -12.01 -4.60 14.75
CA ASP A 220 -11.97 -5.24 13.43
C ASP A 220 -10.57 -5.66 12.98
N ALA A 221 -9.63 -5.80 13.91
CA ALA A 221 -8.28 -6.25 13.60
C ALA A 221 -8.30 -7.62 12.88
N ASN A 222 -7.70 -7.67 11.69
CA ASN A 222 -7.59 -8.86 10.83
C ASN A 222 -8.92 -9.50 10.41
N THR A 223 -10.02 -8.76 10.47
CA THR A 223 -11.30 -9.24 9.92
C THR A 223 -11.38 -9.14 8.40
N ARG A 224 -10.46 -8.38 7.80
CA ARG A 224 -10.29 -8.22 6.35
C ARG A 224 -8.87 -8.66 5.97
N LEU A 225 -8.71 -9.19 4.77
CA LEU A 225 -7.42 -9.65 4.26
C LEU A 225 -6.57 -8.45 3.80
N TRP A 226 -5.27 -8.63 3.66
CA TRP A 226 -4.30 -7.72 3.08
C TRP A 226 -3.56 -8.43 1.95
N ALA A 227 -3.05 -7.68 0.97
CA ALA A 227 -2.45 -8.26 -0.21
C ALA A 227 -1.43 -7.32 -0.89
N SER A 228 -0.53 -7.91 -1.64
CA SER A 228 0.16 -7.28 -2.76
C SER A 228 -0.61 -7.59 -4.06
N TRP A 229 -0.31 -6.89 -5.14
CA TRP A 229 -0.97 -7.08 -6.43
C TRP A 229 0.04 -7.31 -7.56
N ALA A 230 -0.24 -8.29 -8.41
CA ALA A 230 0.42 -8.40 -9.69
C ALA A 230 -0.56 -8.01 -10.81
N VAL A 231 -0.16 -7.09 -11.67
CA VAL A 231 -0.91 -6.70 -12.88
C VAL A 231 -0.11 -7.19 -14.08
N ILE A 232 -0.72 -8.09 -14.83
CA ILE A 232 -0.09 -8.79 -15.93
C ILE A 232 -0.80 -8.43 -17.21
N GLY A 233 -0.14 -7.62 -18.03
CA GLY A 233 -0.57 -7.34 -19.40
C GLY A 233 0.06 -8.30 -20.40
N ALA A 234 -0.21 -8.12 -21.68
CA ALA A 234 0.35 -8.95 -22.75
C ALA A 234 1.88 -8.75 -22.89
N SER A 235 2.36 -7.52 -22.65
CA SER A 235 3.78 -7.16 -22.85
C SER A 235 4.54 -6.83 -21.57
N ARG A 236 3.86 -6.43 -20.49
CA ARG A 236 4.48 -5.92 -19.27
C ARG A 236 3.79 -6.47 -18.01
N ARG A 237 4.58 -6.59 -16.93
CA ARG A 237 4.12 -7.05 -15.61
C ARG A 237 4.54 -6.08 -14.53
N LEU A 238 3.57 -5.61 -13.77
CA LEU A 238 3.77 -4.77 -12.59
C LEU A 238 3.55 -5.62 -11.33
N TYR A 239 4.43 -5.46 -10.35
CA TYR A 239 4.19 -5.87 -8.96
C TYR A 239 4.03 -4.63 -8.09
N PHE A 240 2.93 -4.56 -7.36
CA PHE A 240 2.66 -3.54 -6.34
C PHE A 240 2.65 -4.21 -4.98
N GLY A 241 3.61 -3.85 -4.13
CA GLY A 241 3.81 -4.50 -2.83
C GLY A 241 2.72 -4.17 -1.80
N GLY A 242 2.14 -2.96 -1.85
CA GLY A 242 1.42 -2.44 -0.69
C GLY A 242 2.34 -2.41 0.52
N ASP A 243 1.78 -2.68 1.70
CA ASP A 243 2.56 -2.84 2.93
C ASP A 243 2.79 -4.31 3.24
N THR A 244 4.04 -4.64 3.51
CA THR A 244 4.45 -6.00 3.85
C THR A 244 5.81 -6.02 4.53
N GLY A 245 6.00 -6.85 5.53
CA GLY A 245 7.33 -7.27 5.99
C GLY A 245 7.97 -8.22 4.98
N TYR A 246 9.30 -8.36 5.06
CA TYR A 246 10.02 -9.31 4.23
C TYR A 246 9.68 -10.76 4.65
N PHE A 247 9.34 -11.59 3.66
CA PHE A 247 9.03 -13.02 3.85
C PHE A 247 9.15 -13.78 2.52
N ASP A 248 9.05 -15.11 2.60
CA ASP A 248 9.20 -16.01 1.43
C ASP A 248 8.17 -15.78 0.31
N GLY A 249 7.08 -15.07 0.58
CA GLY A 249 6.05 -14.75 -0.44
C GLY A 249 6.58 -13.99 -1.64
N PHE A 250 7.65 -13.20 -1.50
CA PHE A 250 8.28 -12.50 -2.62
C PHE A 250 8.91 -13.48 -3.61
N ARG A 251 9.65 -14.48 -3.10
CA ARG A 251 10.23 -15.54 -3.93
C ARG A 251 9.14 -16.37 -4.62
N GLN A 252 8.09 -16.75 -3.88
CA GLN A 252 6.95 -17.46 -4.47
C GLN A 252 6.26 -16.65 -5.58
N ALA A 253 6.09 -15.34 -5.40
CA ALA A 253 5.52 -14.47 -6.44
C ALA A 253 6.44 -14.36 -7.65
N GLY A 254 7.75 -14.23 -7.45
CA GLY A 254 8.75 -14.23 -8.52
C GLY A 254 8.79 -15.52 -9.33
N GLU A 255 8.65 -16.67 -8.65
CA GLU A 255 8.59 -17.99 -9.29
C GLU A 255 7.31 -18.21 -10.11
N ARG A 256 6.15 -17.82 -9.56
CA ARG A 256 4.83 -18.08 -10.16
C ARG A 256 4.45 -17.07 -11.24
N LEU A 257 4.80 -15.80 -11.06
CA LEU A 257 4.26 -14.70 -11.86
C LEU A 257 5.36 -13.85 -12.53
N GLY A 258 6.61 -13.93 -12.04
CA GLY A 258 7.73 -13.17 -12.57
C GLY A 258 8.29 -13.71 -13.91
N PRO A 259 9.29 -13.05 -14.49
CA PRO A 259 9.89 -11.82 -14.01
C PRO A 259 8.92 -10.63 -14.13
N PHE A 260 9.05 -9.64 -13.22
CA PHE A 260 8.29 -8.40 -13.28
C PHE A 260 9.10 -7.29 -13.95
N ASP A 261 8.48 -6.53 -14.85
CA ASP A 261 9.15 -5.40 -15.50
C ASP A 261 9.32 -4.21 -14.54
N LEU A 262 8.33 -3.99 -13.66
CA LEU A 262 8.38 -2.99 -12.60
C LEU A 262 7.88 -3.58 -11.28
N THR A 263 8.63 -3.35 -10.20
CA THR A 263 8.24 -3.68 -8.83
C THR A 263 8.20 -2.40 -7.99
N ALA A 264 7.01 -2.04 -7.50
CA ALA A 264 6.81 -0.92 -6.58
C ALA A 264 6.76 -1.47 -5.16
N LEU A 265 7.77 -1.15 -4.34
CA LEU A 265 7.96 -1.71 -3.00
C LEU A 265 8.06 -0.61 -1.94
N ALA A 266 7.43 -0.84 -0.79
CA ALA A 266 7.53 0.05 0.35
C ALA A 266 8.97 0.07 0.89
N ILE A 267 9.49 1.29 1.14
CA ILE A 267 10.83 1.50 1.70
C ILE A 267 10.81 2.33 3.00
N GLY A 268 9.63 2.76 3.44
CA GLY A 268 9.43 3.52 4.68
C GLY A 268 8.71 2.72 5.76
N ALA A 269 8.52 3.34 6.93
CA ALA A 269 7.85 2.79 8.10
C ALA A 269 8.57 1.56 8.71
N TYR A 270 9.91 1.56 8.77
CA TYR A 270 10.69 0.42 9.28
C TYR A 270 11.25 0.61 10.70
N ARG A 271 11.06 1.77 11.34
CA ARG A 271 11.51 2.03 12.73
C ARG A 271 10.34 2.33 13.68
N PRO A 272 10.41 1.88 14.94
CA PRO A 272 11.43 0.99 15.49
C PRO A 272 11.26 -0.46 15.00
N ALA A 273 12.36 -1.16 14.78
CA ALA A 273 12.36 -2.52 14.23
C ALA A 273 11.55 -3.52 15.07
N GLU A 274 11.50 -3.35 16.39
CA GLU A 274 10.72 -4.19 17.31
C GLU A 274 9.22 -4.18 17.02
N ILE A 275 8.72 -3.12 16.36
CA ILE A 275 7.31 -2.96 15.96
C ILE A 275 7.13 -3.27 14.48
N MET A 276 8.01 -2.75 13.63
CA MET A 276 7.80 -2.67 12.18
C MET A 276 8.32 -3.87 11.39
N ARG A 277 9.38 -4.55 11.84
CA ARG A 277 10.12 -5.57 11.06
C ARG A 277 9.29 -6.69 10.44
N PHE A 278 8.15 -7.02 11.04
CA PHE A 278 7.29 -8.08 10.52
C PHE A 278 6.18 -7.57 9.61
N THR A 279 5.98 -6.25 9.53
CA THR A 279 4.87 -5.64 8.79
C THR A 279 5.33 -4.66 7.72
N HIS A 280 6.59 -4.25 7.76
CA HIS A 280 7.20 -3.36 6.77
C HIS A 280 8.62 -3.82 6.45
N THR A 281 9.00 -3.75 5.19
CA THR A 281 10.38 -3.96 4.75
C THR A 281 11.26 -2.77 5.11
N THR A 282 12.51 -3.03 5.48
CA THR A 282 13.56 -2.02 5.41
C THR A 282 13.91 -1.72 3.94
N PRO A 283 14.56 -0.59 3.64
CA PRO A 283 15.03 -0.32 2.28
C PRO A 283 15.92 -1.44 1.71
N GLU A 284 16.75 -2.09 2.54
CA GLU A 284 17.60 -3.21 2.14
C GLU A 284 16.79 -4.47 1.85
N GLU A 285 15.78 -4.75 2.66
CA GLU A 285 14.86 -5.86 2.43
C GLU A 285 13.99 -5.63 1.19
N ALA A 286 13.65 -4.39 0.86
CA ALA A 286 12.95 -4.06 -0.40
C ALA A 286 13.83 -4.37 -1.62
N VAL A 287 15.16 -4.11 -1.55
CA VAL A 287 16.10 -4.51 -2.61
C VAL A 287 16.20 -6.04 -2.69
N GLN A 288 16.23 -6.76 -1.56
CA GLN A 288 16.19 -8.22 -1.56
C GLN A 288 14.88 -8.74 -2.19
N ALA A 289 13.74 -8.19 -1.79
CA ALA A 289 12.44 -8.57 -2.34
C ALA A 289 12.36 -8.32 -3.86
N PHE A 290 12.96 -7.24 -4.35
CA PHE A 290 13.09 -6.98 -5.79
C PHE A 290 13.82 -8.11 -6.53
N GLU A 291 14.91 -8.62 -5.98
CA GLU A 291 15.65 -9.77 -6.56
C GLU A 291 14.80 -11.05 -6.51
N ASP A 292 14.17 -11.34 -5.38
CA ASP A 292 13.28 -12.49 -5.19
C ASP A 292 12.09 -12.48 -6.17
N LEU A 293 11.54 -11.30 -6.45
CA LEU A 293 10.49 -11.06 -7.44
C LEU A 293 11.00 -11.19 -8.88
N ARG A 294 12.32 -11.32 -9.08
CA ARG A 294 12.96 -11.31 -10.40
C ARG A 294 12.66 -10.02 -11.15
N GLY A 295 12.64 -8.88 -10.42
CA GLY A 295 12.29 -7.58 -10.94
C GLY A 295 13.32 -7.03 -11.93
N ARG A 296 12.87 -6.21 -12.88
CA ARG A 296 13.76 -5.49 -13.82
C ARG A 296 14.00 -4.06 -13.36
N ILE A 297 12.96 -3.39 -12.84
CA ILE A 297 13.02 -2.04 -12.28
C ILE A 297 12.43 -2.09 -10.87
N LEU A 298 13.14 -1.55 -9.89
CA LEU A 298 12.69 -1.30 -8.52
C LEU A 298 12.25 0.14 -8.38
N LEU A 299 11.03 0.38 -7.94
CA LEU A 299 10.51 1.69 -7.55
C LEU A 299 10.26 1.72 -6.04
N GLY A 300 10.97 2.58 -5.32
CA GLY A 300 10.74 2.82 -3.89
C GLY A 300 9.53 3.72 -3.66
N ILE A 301 8.55 3.23 -2.89
CA ILE A 301 7.31 3.93 -2.50
C ILE A 301 7.14 3.95 -0.97
N HIS A 302 6.03 4.47 -0.48
CA HIS A 302 5.65 4.49 0.95
C HIS A 302 6.64 5.29 1.83
N TRP A 303 7.08 6.46 1.35
CA TRP A 303 7.96 7.36 2.07
C TRP A 303 7.61 8.83 1.77
N GLY A 304 8.06 9.75 2.60
CA GLY A 304 8.01 11.21 2.32
C GLY A 304 6.62 11.85 2.28
N THR A 305 5.54 11.10 2.53
CA THR A 305 4.16 11.61 2.46
C THR A 305 3.52 11.76 3.85
N PHE A 306 3.64 10.77 4.70
CA PHE A 306 3.14 10.77 6.07
C PHE A 306 4.27 10.43 7.04
N ASP A 307 4.20 10.99 8.26
CA ASP A 307 5.10 10.66 9.36
C ASP A 307 4.49 9.54 10.20
N LEU A 308 4.75 8.28 9.82
CA LEU A 308 4.15 7.10 10.44
C LEU A 308 5.05 6.39 11.45
N SER A 309 6.36 6.70 11.47
CA SER A 309 7.39 5.90 12.12
C SER A 309 8.55 6.78 12.63
N GLU A 310 9.63 6.18 13.10
CA GLU A 310 10.70 6.91 13.80
C GLU A 310 11.95 7.16 12.95
N GLU A 311 12.06 6.61 11.74
CA GLU A 311 13.19 6.91 10.86
C GLU A 311 13.20 8.37 10.39
N PRO A 312 14.37 8.92 10.03
CA PRO A 312 14.47 10.20 9.33
C PRO A 312 13.71 10.14 8.01
N LEU A 313 12.84 11.12 7.75
CA LEU A 313 11.89 11.10 6.63
C LEU A 313 12.55 11.04 5.24
N GLY A 314 13.81 11.50 5.11
CA GLY A 314 14.59 11.44 3.87
C GLY A 314 15.54 10.24 3.76
N GLU A 315 15.70 9.43 4.82
CA GLU A 315 16.64 8.30 4.86
C GLU A 315 16.26 7.13 3.92
N PRO A 316 14.96 6.75 3.76
CA PRO A 316 14.60 5.55 3.00
C PRO A 316 15.15 5.50 1.56
N PRO A 317 15.07 6.56 0.74
CA PRO A 317 15.66 6.57 -0.60
C PRO A 317 17.17 6.37 -0.62
N GLU A 318 17.88 7.02 0.28
CA GLU A 318 19.34 6.95 0.37
C GLU A 318 19.81 5.53 0.66
N ARG A 319 19.16 4.87 1.64
CA ARG A 319 19.44 3.48 2.00
C ARG A 319 19.13 2.50 0.87
N MET A 320 17.97 2.66 0.20
CA MET A 320 17.61 1.80 -0.92
C MET A 320 18.63 1.91 -2.06
N LEU A 321 19.02 3.12 -2.44
CA LEU A 321 20.00 3.34 -3.50
C LEU A 321 21.40 2.83 -3.13
N ALA A 322 21.82 3.02 -1.87
CA ALA A 322 23.08 2.49 -1.37
C ALA A 322 23.12 0.95 -1.41
N GLU A 323 22.04 0.29 -0.98
CA GLU A 323 21.95 -1.17 -1.03
C GLU A 323 21.86 -1.69 -2.46
N ALA A 324 21.11 -1.05 -3.35
CA ALA A 324 21.05 -1.40 -4.76
C ALA A 324 22.45 -1.32 -5.40
N SER A 325 23.18 -0.24 -5.14
CA SER A 325 24.58 -0.10 -5.59
C SER A 325 25.49 -1.17 -5.02
N ARG A 326 25.38 -1.50 -3.74
CA ARG A 326 26.15 -2.54 -3.07
C ARG A 326 25.93 -3.93 -3.70
N ARG A 327 24.72 -4.18 -4.19
CA ARG A 327 24.35 -5.43 -4.89
C ARG A 327 24.64 -5.39 -6.41
N GLY A 328 25.23 -4.31 -6.92
CA GLY A 328 25.54 -4.17 -8.34
C GLY A 328 24.30 -3.93 -9.22
N ILE A 329 23.20 -3.48 -8.65
CA ILE A 329 22.02 -3.07 -9.40
C ILE A 329 22.30 -1.67 -9.97
N PRO A 330 22.29 -1.49 -11.30
CA PRO A 330 22.63 -0.22 -11.90
C PRO A 330 21.54 0.85 -11.63
N PRO A 331 21.91 2.14 -11.56
CA PRO A 331 21.00 3.23 -11.16
C PRO A 331 19.73 3.33 -12.02
N GLU A 332 19.80 2.96 -13.29
CA GLU A 332 18.64 2.94 -14.20
C GLU A 332 17.59 1.88 -13.84
N ARG A 333 17.92 0.94 -12.96
CA ARG A 333 17.01 -0.09 -12.45
C ARG A 333 16.51 0.17 -11.03
N ALA A 334 17.06 1.15 -10.31
CA ALA A 334 16.64 1.51 -8.95
C ALA A 334 16.10 2.94 -8.95
N TRP A 335 14.78 3.08 -8.90
CA TRP A 335 14.10 4.34 -9.06
C TRP A 335 13.60 4.91 -7.75
N ILE A 336 13.89 6.20 -7.55
CA ILE A 336 13.23 7.08 -6.60
C ILE A 336 12.62 8.21 -7.43
N LEU A 337 11.31 8.18 -7.59
CA LEU A 337 10.60 9.22 -8.29
C LEU A 337 10.39 10.45 -7.40
N LYS A 338 10.25 11.60 -8.02
CA LYS A 338 9.70 12.79 -7.37
C LYS A 338 8.17 12.68 -7.34
N ILE A 339 7.54 13.24 -6.34
CA ILE A 339 6.06 13.32 -6.30
C ILE A 339 5.58 14.10 -7.53
N GLY A 340 4.68 13.52 -8.31
CA GLY A 340 4.20 14.05 -9.60
C GLY A 340 5.01 13.60 -10.82
N GLU A 341 6.17 12.95 -10.64
CA GLU A 341 6.99 12.48 -11.76
C GLU A 341 6.34 11.29 -12.46
N THR A 342 6.33 11.35 -13.79
CA THR A 342 5.89 10.27 -14.68
C THR A 342 7.09 9.70 -15.42
N ARG A 343 7.20 8.36 -15.45
CA ARG A 343 8.20 7.64 -16.27
C ARG A 343 7.56 6.56 -17.13
N TYR A 344 8.20 6.29 -18.26
CA TYR A 344 7.96 5.08 -19.06
C TYR A 344 8.77 3.91 -18.53
N TRP A 345 8.25 2.70 -18.68
CA TRP A 345 8.90 1.49 -18.16
C TRP A 345 8.65 0.23 -19.02
#